data_56fb7a50b7defe2a29116fd166538dbe
#
_entry.id   56fb7a50b7defe2a29116fd166538dbe
#
_cell.length_a   1.000
_cell.length_b   1.000
_cell.length_c   1.000
_cell.angle_alpha   90.00
_cell.angle_beta   90.00
_cell.angle_gamma   90.00
#
_symmetry.space_group_name_H-M   'P 1'
#
loop_
_entity.id
_entity.type
_entity.pdbx_description
1 polymer ?
#
loop_
_entity_poly.entity_id
_entity_poly.type
_entity_poly.pdbx_seq_one_letter_code
_entity_poly.pdbx_strand_id
1 'polypeptide(L)'
;MQEELDGESVVAKFATTAKDGKTYQVEYYDLDMIMSIGYRVKSKRGIQFRKWANTVLKQYLLRGYAVNQRIEQLERRVFITEQKIDFFVRSSLPPVEGIFYDGQIFDAYAQIVNLIKQAKHSIILIDNYINVDTLTMLSNRSSGVTATIYTRQLNQQQQLDLQRHNQQYPPIDIHTTQRNHDRFLIIDDVVYLFGASLKDAGKKLFAYIKMQEPPIAQLLNNIR
;
A
#
# COMPACT_ATOMS: atom_id res chain seq x y z
N MET A 1 10.53 -58.81 -8.12
CA MET A 1 9.61 -58.29 -7.06
C MET A 1 10.34 -57.40 -6.06
N GLN A 2 11.66 -57.28 -6.13
CA GLN A 2 12.49 -56.52 -5.17
C GLN A 2 12.81 -55.04 -5.58
N GLU A 3 12.47 -54.63 -6.78
CA GLU A 3 12.82 -53.29 -7.29
C GLU A 3 11.69 -52.25 -7.26
N GLU A 4 10.45 -52.65 -6.92
CA GLU A 4 9.29 -51.75 -6.90
C GLU A 4 8.78 -51.42 -5.48
N LEU A 5 9.30 -52.11 -4.45
CA LEU A 5 8.96 -51.89 -3.07
C LEU A 5 10.26 -51.64 -2.29
N ASP A 6 10.59 -50.41 -2.03
CA ASP A 6 11.80 -49.94 -1.35
C ASP A 6 11.81 -50.44 0.13
N GLY A 7 12.20 -51.69 0.39
CA GLY A 7 12.61 -52.21 1.68
C GLY A 7 11.73 -51.96 2.91
N GLU A 8 10.62 -51.24 2.75
CA GLU A 8 9.68 -50.95 3.83
C GLU A 8 8.68 -52.10 4.03
N SER A 9 8.23 -52.31 5.26
CA SER A 9 7.28 -53.37 5.62
C SER A 9 5.90 -53.04 5.04
N VAL A 10 5.56 -53.64 3.90
CA VAL A 10 4.29 -53.46 3.18
C VAL A 10 3.16 -54.33 3.74
N VAL A 11 3.43 -55.14 4.78
CA VAL A 11 2.46 -56.06 5.44
C VAL A 11 2.48 -55.83 6.94
N ALA A 12 1.31 -55.56 7.52
CA ALA A 12 1.10 -55.52 8.96
C ALA A 12 0.11 -56.61 9.40
N LYS A 13 0.35 -57.24 10.54
CA LYS A 13 -0.54 -58.25 11.13
C LYS A 13 -1.25 -57.66 12.33
N PHE A 14 -2.57 -57.67 12.29
CA PHE A 14 -3.41 -57.23 13.40
C PHE A 14 -4.32 -58.35 13.87
N ALA A 15 -4.48 -58.45 15.20
CA ALA A 15 -5.44 -59.34 15.80
C ALA A 15 -6.86 -58.75 15.69
N THR A 16 -7.76 -59.42 15.01
CA THR A 16 -9.15 -59.00 14.84
C THR A 16 -10.09 -60.04 15.43
N THR A 17 -11.02 -59.60 16.29
CA THR A 17 -12.03 -60.49 16.87
C THR A 17 -13.24 -60.56 15.93
N ALA A 18 -13.55 -61.75 15.44
CA ALA A 18 -14.71 -62.00 14.59
C ALA A 18 -16.03 -62.09 15.37
N LYS A 19 -17.15 -62.08 14.66
CA LYS A 19 -18.49 -62.23 15.29
C LYS A 19 -18.72 -63.45 16.05
N ASP A 20 -17.90 -64.53 15.84
CA ASP A 20 -17.89 -65.75 16.55
C ASP A 20 -17.13 -65.72 17.90
N GLY A 21 -16.61 -64.51 18.29
CA GLY A 21 -15.84 -64.31 19.51
C GLY A 21 -14.39 -64.76 19.45
N LYS A 22 -13.92 -65.31 18.33
CA LYS A 22 -12.55 -65.80 18.18
C LYS A 22 -11.66 -64.71 17.61
N THR A 23 -10.39 -64.66 18.03
CA THR A 23 -9.38 -63.75 17.56
C THR A 23 -8.58 -64.37 16.43
N TYR A 24 -8.52 -63.67 15.32
CA TYR A 24 -7.77 -64.03 14.11
C TYR A 24 -6.65 -63.05 13.87
N GLN A 25 -5.50 -63.54 13.42
CA GLN A 25 -4.42 -62.71 12.88
C GLN A 25 -4.75 -62.41 11.42
N VAL A 26 -5.00 -61.14 11.12
CA VAL A 26 -5.32 -60.66 9.76
C VAL A 26 -4.17 -59.85 9.22
N GLU A 27 -3.75 -60.15 8.01
CA GLU A 27 -2.72 -59.37 7.30
C GLU A 27 -3.36 -58.20 6.56
N TYR A 28 -2.79 -57.03 6.78
CA TYR A 28 -3.15 -55.80 6.08
C TYR A 28 -1.98 -55.41 5.17
N TYR A 29 -2.31 -55.00 3.98
CA TYR A 29 -1.35 -54.61 2.97
C TYR A 29 -1.48 -53.13 2.75
N ASP A 30 -0.34 -52.45 2.54
CA ASP A 30 -0.34 -51.05 2.20
C ASP A 30 -0.78 -50.79 0.74
N LEU A 31 -0.87 -49.52 0.35
CA LEU A 31 -1.31 -49.14 -0.98
C LEU A 31 -0.32 -49.57 -2.07
N ASP A 32 0.97 -49.55 -1.80
CA ASP A 32 2.02 -49.88 -2.76
C ASP A 32 1.98 -51.36 -3.13
N MET A 33 1.74 -52.21 -2.12
CA MET A 33 1.51 -53.66 -2.34
C MET A 33 0.23 -53.89 -3.14
N ILE A 34 -0.86 -53.20 -2.83
CA ILE A 34 -2.13 -53.30 -3.56
C ILE A 34 -1.94 -52.89 -5.03
N MET A 35 -1.24 -51.80 -5.27
CA MET A 35 -0.94 -51.34 -6.62
C MET A 35 -0.07 -52.31 -7.41
N SER A 36 1.03 -52.79 -6.81
CA SER A 36 1.93 -53.76 -7.41
C SER A 36 1.20 -55.03 -7.81
N ILE A 37 0.42 -55.61 -6.91
CA ILE A 37 -0.41 -56.82 -7.18
C ILE A 37 -1.46 -56.52 -8.26
N GLY A 38 -2.17 -55.39 -8.12
CA GLY A 38 -3.27 -55.01 -9.01
C GLY A 38 -2.84 -54.87 -10.49
N TYR A 39 -1.61 -54.39 -10.72
CA TYR A 39 -1.07 -54.29 -12.08
C TYR A 39 -0.54 -55.62 -12.64
N ARG A 40 -0.12 -56.57 -11.80
CA ARG A 40 0.47 -57.86 -12.22
C ARG A 40 -0.54 -59.00 -12.36
N VAL A 41 -1.63 -58.95 -11.59
CA VAL A 41 -2.62 -60.06 -11.61
C VAL A 41 -3.41 -60.11 -12.91
N LYS A 42 -3.32 -61.23 -13.61
CA LYS A 42 -4.02 -61.46 -14.90
C LYS A 42 -5.45 -62.02 -14.72
N SER A 43 -6.19 -61.51 -13.73
CA SER A 43 -7.58 -61.91 -13.48
C SER A 43 -8.58 -60.88 -13.99
N LYS A 44 -9.87 -61.27 -14.10
CA LYS A 44 -10.95 -60.31 -14.41
C LYS A 44 -11.03 -59.17 -13.38
N ARG A 45 -10.79 -59.45 -12.10
CA ARG A 45 -10.76 -58.45 -11.03
C ARG A 45 -9.56 -57.52 -11.17
N GLY A 46 -8.37 -58.01 -11.53
CA GLY A 46 -7.20 -57.19 -11.85
C GLY A 46 -7.43 -56.23 -13.00
N ILE A 47 -8.16 -56.67 -14.06
CA ILE A 47 -8.54 -55.81 -15.18
C ILE A 47 -9.48 -54.67 -14.72
N GLN A 48 -10.47 -54.98 -13.86
CA GLN A 48 -11.38 -53.99 -13.30
C GLN A 48 -10.65 -52.97 -12.44
N PHE A 49 -9.74 -53.43 -11.59
CA PHE A 49 -8.88 -52.56 -10.76
C PHE A 49 -8.07 -51.59 -11.62
N ARG A 50 -7.37 -52.06 -12.66
CA ARG A 50 -6.59 -51.20 -13.54
C ARG A 50 -7.44 -50.15 -14.27
N LYS A 51 -8.65 -50.53 -14.74
CA LYS A 51 -9.58 -49.56 -15.37
C LYS A 51 -10.02 -48.48 -14.36
N TRP A 52 -10.35 -48.89 -13.13
CA TRP A 52 -10.70 -47.94 -12.08
C TRP A 52 -9.53 -47.05 -11.71
N ALA A 53 -8.33 -47.57 -11.45
CA ALA A 53 -7.14 -46.82 -11.11
C ALA A 53 -6.77 -45.79 -12.20
N ASN A 54 -6.82 -46.19 -13.48
CA ASN A 54 -6.60 -45.27 -14.58
C ASN A 54 -7.65 -44.15 -14.65
N THR A 55 -8.89 -44.42 -14.33
CA THR A 55 -9.95 -43.40 -14.28
C THR A 55 -9.69 -42.39 -13.17
N VAL A 56 -9.33 -42.87 -11.97
CA VAL A 56 -9.00 -42.00 -10.83
C VAL A 56 -7.79 -41.14 -11.13
N LEU A 57 -6.72 -41.74 -11.67
CA LEU A 57 -5.50 -41.02 -12.05
C LEU A 57 -5.77 -39.94 -13.08
N LYS A 58 -6.52 -40.24 -14.15
CA LYS A 58 -6.92 -39.26 -15.15
C LYS A 58 -7.72 -38.11 -14.54
N GLN A 59 -8.69 -38.42 -13.69
CA GLN A 59 -9.48 -37.39 -13.04
C GLN A 59 -8.62 -36.50 -12.13
N TYR A 60 -7.69 -37.07 -11.39
CA TYR A 60 -6.77 -36.33 -10.52
C TYR A 60 -5.88 -35.38 -11.32
N LEU A 61 -5.24 -35.89 -12.37
CA LEU A 61 -4.38 -35.09 -13.25
C LEU A 61 -5.16 -33.96 -13.95
N LEU A 62 -6.34 -34.25 -14.48
CA LEU A 62 -7.15 -33.24 -15.17
C LEU A 62 -7.70 -32.19 -14.20
N ARG A 63 -8.16 -32.60 -13.02
CA ARG A 63 -8.62 -31.66 -11.99
C ARG A 63 -7.47 -30.80 -11.44
N GLY A 64 -6.32 -31.41 -11.18
CA GLY A 64 -5.14 -30.69 -10.73
C GLY A 64 -4.70 -29.62 -11.72
N TYR A 65 -4.67 -29.94 -13.02
CA TYR A 65 -4.35 -28.99 -14.07
C TYR A 65 -5.37 -27.83 -14.15
N ALA A 66 -6.67 -28.14 -14.08
CA ALA A 66 -7.72 -27.11 -14.10
C ALA A 66 -7.67 -26.17 -12.87
N VAL A 67 -7.36 -26.72 -11.69
CA VAL A 67 -7.19 -25.94 -10.44
C VAL A 67 -5.99 -25.01 -10.56
N ASN A 68 -4.84 -25.50 -11.05
CA ASN A 68 -3.64 -24.68 -11.21
C ASN A 68 -3.87 -23.52 -12.19
N GLN A 69 -4.52 -23.75 -13.33
CA GLN A 69 -4.88 -22.66 -14.27
C GLN A 69 -5.79 -21.62 -13.61
N ARG A 70 -6.74 -22.04 -12.78
CA ARG A 70 -7.63 -21.14 -12.08
C ARG A 70 -6.90 -20.32 -11.01
N ILE A 71 -5.94 -20.91 -10.32
CA ILE A 71 -5.09 -20.21 -9.34
C ILE A 71 -4.26 -19.15 -10.05
N GLU A 72 -3.57 -19.48 -11.14
CA GLU A 72 -2.79 -18.52 -11.91
C GLU A 72 -3.64 -17.34 -12.43
N GLN A 73 -4.87 -17.60 -12.86
CA GLN A 73 -5.79 -16.54 -13.28
C GLN A 73 -6.22 -15.66 -12.11
N LEU A 74 -6.46 -16.23 -10.92
CA LEU A 74 -6.81 -15.49 -9.72
C LEU A 74 -5.64 -14.64 -9.25
N GLU A 75 -4.43 -15.18 -9.20
CA GLU A 75 -3.21 -14.45 -8.83
C GLU A 75 -2.99 -13.25 -9.76
N ARG A 76 -3.15 -13.44 -11.08
CA ARG A 76 -3.03 -12.37 -12.05
C ARG A 76 -4.10 -11.28 -11.86
N ARG A 77 -5.34 -11.66 -11.53
CA ARG A 77 -6.41 -10.70 -11.22
C ARG A 77 -6.17 -9.94 -9.94
N VAL A 78 -5.70 -10.61 -8.89
CA VAL A 78 -5.31 -9.98 -7.61
C VAL A 78 -4.21 -8.97 -7.85
N PHE A 79 -3.14 -9.33 -8.53
CA PHE A 79 -2.04 -8.43 -8.87
C PHE A 79 -2.49 -7.16 -9.61
N ILE A 80 -3.36 -7.31 -10.63
CA ILE A 80 -3.91 -6.16 -11.37
C ILE A 80 -4.79 -5.28 -10.46
N THR A 81 -5.54 -5.90 -9.54
CA THR A 81 -6.40 -5.17 -8.62
C THR A 81 -5.59 -4.41 -7.59
N GLU A 82 -4.54 -5.00 -7.05
CA GLU A 82 -3.59 -4.34 -6.13
C GLU A 82 -2.93 -3.14 -6.80
N GLN A 83 -2.46 -3.27 -8.03
CA GLN A 83 -1.90 -2.13 -8.78
C GLN A 83 -2.92 -1.00 -8.98
N LYS A 84 -4.18 -1.33 -9.26
CA LYS A 84 -5.25 -0.32 -9.37
C LYS A 84 -5.54 0.35 -8.04
N ILE A 85 -5.59 -0.41 -6.95
CA ILE A 85 -5.78 0.13 -5.60
C ILE A 85 -4.62 1.05 -5.23
N ASP A 86 -3.38 0.63 -5.46
CA ASP A 86 -2.18 1.45 -5.22
C ASP A 86 -2.21 2.74 -6.03
N PHE A 87 -2.59 2.67 -7.30
CA PHE A 87 -2.79 3.85 -8.14
C PHE A 87 -3.87 4.77 -7.56
N PHE A 88 -5.02 4.23 -7.15
CA PHE A 88 -6.11 4.99 -6.54
C PHE A 88 -5.70 5.62 -5.21
N VAL A 89 -5.04 4.88 -4.35
CA VAL A 89 -4.54 5.37 -3.06
C VAL A 89 -3.54 6.51 -3.27
N ARG A 90 -2.60 6.34 -4.20
CA ARG A 90 -1.59 7.38 -4.49
C ARG A 90 -2.18 8.60 -5.21
N SER A 91 -3.22 8.44 -6.01
CA SER A 91 -3.85 9.54 -6.75
C SER A 91 -5.00 10.22 -6.01
N SER A 92 -5.64 9.55 -5.05
CA SER A 92 -6.86 10.02 -4.37
C SER A 92 -6.63 10.51 -2.94
N LEU A 93 -5.54 10.10 -2.29
CA LEU A 93 -5.15 10.61 -0.99
C LEU A 93 -3.95 11.54 -1.17
N PRO A 94 -3.97 12.72 -0.50
CA PRO A 94 -2.77 13.54 -0.46
C PRO A 94 -1.64 12.70 0.13
N PRO A 95 -0.44 12.74 -0.48
CA PRO A 95 0.69 11.99 0.05
C PRO A 95 0.94 12.39 1.50
N VAL A 96 1.04 11.39 2.36
CA VAL A 96 1.31 11.58 3.79
C VAL A 96 2.71 12.15 4.00
N GLU A 97 3.62 11.87 3.04
CA GLU A 97 5.00 12.32 3.03
C GLU A 97 5.53 12.40 1.60
N GLY A 98 6.57 13.16 1.41
CA GLY A 98 7.28 13.24 0.13
C GLY A 98 8.72 13.65 0.32
N ILE A 99 9.60 13.08 -0.52
CA ILE A 99 11.00 13.46 -0.63
C ILE A 99 11.21 13.99 -2.03
N PHE A 100 11.81 15.18 -2.14
CA PHE A 100 12.19 15.81 -3.40
C PHE A 100 13.70 15.97 -3.46
N TYR A 101 14.28 15.58 -4.57
CA TYR A 101 15.72 15.66 -4.81
C TYR A 101 16.09 16.99 -5.47
N ASP A 102 17.39 17.26 -5.54
CA ASP A 102 17.91 18.45 -6.19
C ASP A 102 17.39 18.60 -7.62
N GLY A 103 16.87 19.76 -7.95
CA GLY A 103 16.35 20.09 -9.28
C GLY A 103 14.89 19.73 -9.55
N GLN A 104 14.20 19.03 -8.63
CA GLN A 104 12.77 18.72 -8.77
C GLN A 104 11.85 19.90 -8.38
N ILE A 105 12.17 21.10 -8.90
CA ILE A 105 11.51 22.34 -8.53
C ILE A 105 10.04 22.35 -8.98
N PHE A 106 9.78 21.90 -10.21
CA PHE A 106 8.42 21.85 -10.75
C PHE A 106 7.55 20.83 -10.04
N ASP A 107 8.09 19.65 -9.75
CA ASP A 107 7.36 18.57 -9.06
C ASP A 107 6.99 19.01 -7.64
N ALA A 108 7.93 19.62 -6.92
CA ALA A 108 7.70 20.15 -5.58
C ALA A 108 6.65 21.29 -5.61
N TYR A 109 6.72 22.20 -6.58
CA TYR A 109 5.74 23.25 -6.77
C TYR A 109 4.34 22.68 -7.04
N ALA A 110 4.23 21.75 -7.99
CA ALA A 110 2.97 21.11 -8.34
C ALA A 110 2.35 20.37 -7.15
N GLN A 111 3.17 19.68 -6.35
CA GLN A 111 2.72 18.99 -5.16
C GLN A 111 2.19 19.96 -4.09
N ILE A 112 2.91 21.05 -3.81
CA ILE A 112 2.45 22.06 -2.84
C ILE A 112 1.14 22.71 -3.31
N VAL A 113 1.03 23.04 -4.59
CA VAL A 113 -0.21 23.59 -5.18
C VAL A 113 -1.36 22.59 -5.07
N ASN A 114 -1.10 21.31 -5.29
CA ASN A 114 -2.11 20.25 -5.10
C ASN A 114 -2.58 20.15 -3.64
N LEU A 115 -1.70 20.30 -2.67
CA LEU A 115 -2.08 20.38 -1.26
C LEU A 115 -2.95 21.60 -0.99
N ILE A 116 -2.55 22.79 -1.47
CA ILE A 116 -3.26 24.05 -1.31
C ILE A 116 -4.68 23.99 -1.90
N LYS A 117 -4.86 23.35 -3.06
CA LYS A 117 -6.17 23.17 -3.71
C LYS A 117 -7.15 22.30 -2.92
N GLN A 118 -6.68 21.53 -1.96
CA GLN A 118 -7.54 20.69 -1.13
C GLN A 118 -8.21 21.45 0.02
N ALA A 119 -7.73 22.66 0.32
CA ALA A 119 -8.29 23.50 1.36
C ALA A 119 -9.77 23.81 1.08
N LYS A 120 -10.60 23.68 2.10
CA LYS A 120 -12.04 23.99 2.05
C LYS A 120 -12.39 25.26 2.84
N HIS A 121 -11.63 25.56 3.88
CA HIS A 121 -11.92 26.65 4.81
C HIS A 121 -10.72 27.59 4.99
N SER A 122 -9.55 27.06 5.29
CA SER A 122 -8.41 27.88 5.69
C SER A 122 -7.07 27.27 5.32
N ILE A 123 -6.10 28.13 5.05
CA ILE A 123 -4.68 27.79 4.90
C ILE A 123 -3.88 28.69 5.83
N ILE A 124 -3.01 28.08 6.64
CA ILE A 124 -2.06 28.80 7.47
C ILE A 124 -0.66 28.34 7.11
N LEU A 125 0.18 29.25 6.69
CA LEU A 125 1.58 29.01 6.42
C LEU A 125 2.42 29.63 7.53
N ILE A 126 3.32 28.85 8.11
CA ILE A 126 4.33 29.30 9.06
C ILE A 126 5.67 29.12 8.38
N ASP A 127 6.24 30.19 7.84
CA ASP A 127 7.51 30.15 7.12
C ASP A 127 8.22 31.51 7.23
N ASN A 128 9.42 31.51 7.78
CA ASN A 128 10.22 32.71 7.97
C ASN A 128 10.69 33.39 6.69
N TYR A 129 10.59 32.71 5.54
CA TYR A 129 11.13 33.17 4.27
C TYR A 129 10.13 33.01 3.14
N ILE A 130 9.39 34.05 2.83
CA ILE A 130 8.43 34.07 1.72
C ILE A 130 8.92 34.95 0.58
N ASN A 131 8.40 34.72 -0.61
CA ASN A 131 8.62 35.54 -1.81
C ASN A 131 7.38 35.50 -2.72
N VAL A 132 7.48 36.05 -3.93
CA VAL A 132 6.40 36.05 -4.91
C VAL A 132 5.92 34.63 -5.28
N ASP A 133 6.82 33.63 -5.32
CA ASP A 133 6.44 32.26 -5.63
C ASP A 133 5.52 31.68 -4.54
N THR A 134 5.77 32.01 -3.27
CA THR A 134 4.91 31.61 -2.13
C THR A 134 3.49 32.20 -2.31
N LEU A 135 3.38 33.49 -2.68
CA LEU A 135 2.08 34.11 -2.92
C LEU A 135 1.38 33.49 -4.13
N THR A 136 2.13 33.18 -5.19
CA THR A 136 1.62 32.50 -6.39
C THR A 136 1.09 31.09 -6.07
N MET A 137 1.78 30.32 -5.24
CA MET A 137 1.28 29.02 -4.78
C MET A 137 -0.05 29.18 -4.04
N LEU A 138 -0.14 30.13 -3.11
CA LEU A 138 -1.35 30.38 -2.32
C LEU A 138 -2.51 30.96 -3.13
N SER A 139 -2.24 31.61 -4.28
CA SER A 139 -3.29 32.08 -5.20
C SER A 139 -4.09 30.94 -5.84
N ASN A 140 -3.56 29.70 -5.80
CA ASN A 140 -4.26 28.51 -6.32
C ASN A 140 -5.34 27.97 -5.38
N ARG A 141 -5.56 28.58 -4.20
CA ARG A 141 -6.63 28.14 -3.30
C ARG A 141 -8.00 28.42 -3.90
N SER A 142 -8.99 27.64 -3.47
CA SER A 142 -10.37 27.82 -3.90
C SER A 142 -10.95 29.14 -3.39
N SER A 143 -11.94 29.68 -4.10
CA SER A 143 -12.68 30.86 -3.67
C SER A 143 -13.34 30.62 -2.31
N GLY A 144 -13.25 31.60 -1.40
CA GLY A 144 -13.77 31.48 -0.02
C GLY A 144 -12.80 30.87 1.00
N VAL A 145 -11.68 30.30 0.56
CA VAL A 145 -10.64 29.81 1.47
C VAL A 145 -9.78 30.98 1.96
N THR A 146 -9.70 31.14 3.27
CA THR A 146 -8.83 32.15 3.90
C THR A 146 -7.36 31.72 3.86
N ALA A 147 -6.44 32.68 3.77
CA ALA A 147 -5.02 32.41 3.84
C ALA A 147 -4.32 33.36 4.82
N THR A 148 -3.55 32.79 5.72
CA THR A 148 -2.77 33.52 6.73
C THR A 148 -1.32 33.05 6.69
N ILE A 149 -0.37 33.97 6.74
CA ILE A 149 1.05 33.65 6.81
C ILE A 149 1.64 34.22 8.10
N TYR A 150 2.31 33.38 8.85
CA TYR A 150 3.19 33.77 9.96
C TYR A 150 4.64 33.75 9.45
N THR A 151 5.27 34.93 9.41
CA THR A 151 6.61 35.07 8.81
C THR A 151 7.41 36.15 9.55
N ARG A 152 8.68 36.30 9.21
CA ARG A 152 9.48 37.45 9.67
C ARG A 152 8.98 38.75 9.03
N GLN A 153 9.48 39.86 9.59
CA GLN A 153 9.17 41.17 9.01
C GLN A 153 9.50 41.21 7.50
N LEU A 154 8.51 41.61 6.71
CA LEU A 154 8.66 41.76 5.26
C LEU A 154 9.53 42.94 4.88
N ASN A 155 10.40 42.78 3.91
CA ASN A 155 11.11 43.88 3.29
C ASN A 155 10.18 44.66 2.33
N GLN A 156 10.63 45.80 1.83
CA GLN A 156 9.83 46.68 0.95
C GLN A 156 9.32 45.94 -0.30
N GLN A 157 10.16 45.13 -0.93
CA GLN A 157 9.75 44.39 -2.13
C GLN A 157 8.65 43.37 -1.82
N GLN A 158 8.80 42.64 -0.75
CA GLN A 158 7.79 41.65 -0.32
C GLN A 158 6.45 42.30 0.08
N GLN A 159 6.49 43.49 0.70
CA GLN A 159 5.29 44.28 1.01
C GLN A 159 4.58 44.73 -0.28
N LEU A 160 5.34 45.20 -1.29
CA LEU A 160 4.79 45.58 -2.56
C LEU A 160 4.18 44.42 -3.33
N ASP A 161 4.85 43.28 -3.33
CA ASP A 161 4.36 42.06 -3.97
C ASP A 161 3.07 41.57 -3.31
N LEU A 162 2.99 41.61 -1.98
CA LEU A 162 1.78 41.30 -1.22
C LEU A 162 0.63 42.26 -1.55
N GLN A 163 0.92 43.56 -1.59
CA GLN A 163 -0.08 44.57 -1.96
C GLN A 163 -0.64 44.34 -3.36
N ARG A 164 0.20 44.07 -4.35
CA ARG A 164 -0.20 43.75 -5.72
C ARG A 164 -1.03 42.42 -5.75
N HIS A 165 -0.59 41.43 -5.03
CA HIS A 165 -1.33 40.19 -4.91
C HIS A 165 -2.76 40.43 -4.37
N ASN A 166 -2.89 41.14 -3.26
CA ASN A 166 -4.15 41.39 -2.58
C ASN A 166 -5.09 42.34 -3.36
N GLN A 167 -4.58 43.07 -4.37
CA GLN A 167 -5.41 43.81 -5.32
C GLN A 167 -6.07 42.91 -6.38
N GLN A 168 -5.45 41.79 -6.71
CA GLN A 168 -5.89 40.93 -7.81
C GLN A 168 -6.57 39.63 -7.30
N TYR A 169 -6.14 39.13 -6.18
CA TYR A 169 -6.58 37.84 -5.60
C TYR A 169 -7.21 38.02 -4.20
N PRO A 170 -7.94 37.04 -3.69
CA PRO A 170 -8.40 37.07 -2.32
C PRO A 170 -7.22 37.38 -1.37
N PRO A 171 -7.40 38.25 -0.38
CA PRO A 171 -6.30 38.76 0.43
C PRO A 171 -5.63 37.65 1.24
N ILE A 172 -4.34 37.81 1.47
CA ILE A 172 -3.53 37.02 2.38
C ILE A 172 -3.21 37.88 3.58
N ASP A 173 -3.53 37.38 4.78
CA ASP A 173 -3.21 38.04 6.04
C ASP A 173 -1.80 37.70 6.49
N ILE A 174 -1.03 38.70 6.91
CA ILE A 174 0.34 38.50 7.38
C ILE A 174 0.46 38.85 8.84
N HIS A 175 1.05 37.92 9.59
CA HIS A 175 1.45 38.11 10.98
C HIS A 175 2.96 37.95 11.12
N THR A 176 3.58 38.91 11.79
CA THR A 176 5.03 38.88 12.01
C THR A 176 5.34 38.02 13.25
N THR A 177 6.22 37.05 13.09
CA THR A 177 6.73 36.20 14.19
C THR A 177 8.22 35.91 14.01
N GLN A 178 8.91 35.63 15.11
CA GLN A 178 10.32 35.19 15.12
C GLN A 178 10.50 33.93 15.96
N ARG A 179 9.39 33.30 16.39
CA ARG A 179 9.39 32.23 17.38
C ARG A 179 9.46 30.83 16.77
N ASN A 180 9.47 30.71 15.44
CA ASN A 180 9.49 29.43 14.76
C ASN A 180 10.82 29.20 14.04
N HIS A 181 11.32 27.97 14.11
CA HIS A 181 12.42 27.47 13.29
C HIS A 181 11.91 26.62 12.13
N ASP A 182 10.91 25.81 12.40
CA ASP A 182 10.31 24.88 11.44
C ASP A 182 9.26 25.56 10.54
N ARG A 183 8.94 24.93 9.44
CA ARG A 183 7.97 25.42 8.46
C ARG A 183 6.76 24.49 8.48
N PHE A 184 5.59 25.09 8.63
CA PHE A 184 4.35 24.35 8.66
C PHE A 184 3.38 24.90 7.63
N LEU A 185 2.75 24.01 6.88
CA LEU A 185 1.59 24.31 6.05
C LEU A 185 0.39 23.62 6.68
N ILE A 186 -0.57 24.39 7.18
CA ILE A 186 -1.79 23.90 7.79
C ILE A 186 -2.92 24.13 6.79
N ILE A 187 -3.59 23.06 6.41
CA ILE A 187 -4.71 23.06 5.48
C ILE A 187 -5.92 22.54 6.23
N ASP A 188 -6.86 23.42 6.54
CA ASP A 188 -7.97 23.13 7.45
C ASP A 188 -7.46 22.58 8.80
N ASP A 189 -7.68 21.29 9.08
CA ASP A 189 -7.22 20.62 10.30
C ASP A 189 -5.98 19.73 10.09
N VAL A 190 -5.36 19.81 8.91
CA VAL A 190 -4.22 18.96 8.54
C VAL A 190 -2.93 19.78 8.57
N VAL A 191 -1.95 19.33 9.32
CA VAL A 191 -0.63 19.97 9.43
C VAL A 191 0.42 19.19 8.65
N TYR A 192 1.14 19.91 7.80
CA TYR A 192 2.32 19.40 7.09
C TYR A 192 3.56 20.13 7.61
N LEU A 193 4.57 19.36 8.02
CA LEU A 193 5.91 19.86 8.36
C LEU A 193 6.77 19.82 7.12
N PHE A 194 7.45 20.92 6.79
CA PHE A 194 8.34 21.06 5.64
C PHE A 194 9.79 21.26 6.08
N GLY A 195 10.70 20.47 5.52
CA GLY A 195 12.14 20.58 5.77
C GLY A 195 12.80 21.81 5.10
N ALA A 196 12.13 22.42 4.13
CA ALA A 196 12.60 23.64 3.45
C ALA A 196 11.50 24.70 3.41
N SER A 197 11.88 25.97 3.18
CA SER A 197 10.91 27.03 2.87
C SER A 197 10.20 26.72 1.55
N LEU A 198 8.91 27.04 1.45
CA LEU A 198 8.13 26.82 0.24
C LEU A 198 8.77 27.48 -1.00
N LYS A 199 9.36 28.67 -0.85
CA LYS A 199 10.08 29.37 -1.94
C LYS A 199 11.31 28.62 -2.47
N ASP A 200 11.86 27.71 -1.69
CA ASP A 200 13.08 26.95 -2.02
C ASP A 200 12.77 25.46 -2.30
N ALA A 201 11.50 25.09 -2.32
CA ALA A 201 11.07 23.72 -2.56
C ALA A 201 11.63 23.16 -3.87
N GLY A 202 12.26 21.99 -3.81
CA GLY A 202 12.87 21.31 -4.95
C GLY A 202 14.20 21.86 -5.45
N LYS A 203 14.70 22.97 -4.90
CA LYS A 203 16.06 23.48 -5.24
C LYS A 203 17.16 22.60 -4.68
N LYS A 204 16.93 22.00 -3.53
CA LYS A 204 17.80 21.03 -2.85
C LYS A 204 16.95 19.91 -2.28
N LEU A 205 17.60 18.82 -1.88
CA LEU A 205 16.95 17.73 -1.17
C LEU A 205 16.14 18.26 0.02
N PHE A 206 14.86 17.96 0.05
CA PHE A 206 14.00 18.23 1.19
C PHE A 206 12.88 17.17 1.29
N ALA A 207 12.29 17.09 2.46
CA ALA A 207 11.13 16.25 2.70
C ALA A 207 9.99 17.05 3.33
N TYR A 208 8.77 16.57 3.17
CA TYR A 208 7.65 17.00 3.98
C TYR A 208 6.89 15.79 4.51
N ILE A 209 6.21 15.96 5.63
CA ILE A 209 5.43 14.91 6.27
C ILE A 209 4.13 15.50 6.82
N LYS A 210 3.03 14.77 6.67
CA LYS A 210 1.78 15.04 7.35
C LYS A 210 1.89 14.59 8.80
N MET A 211 1.68 15.50 9.74
CA MET A 211 1.71 15.20 11.16
C MET A 211 0.43 14.46 11.58
N GLN A 212 0.60 13.45 12.43
CA GLN A 212 -0.53 12.78 13.07
C GLN A 212 -0.92 13.58 14.33
N GLU A 213 -2.21 13.91 14.46
CA GLU A 213 -2.80 14.59 15.64
C GLU A 213 -1.97 15.77 16.17
N PRO A 214 -1.63 16.77 15.33
CA PRO A 214 -0.84 17.89 15.81
C PRO A 214 -1.68 18.80 16.72
N PRO A 215 -1.11 19.34 17.78
CA PRO A 215 -1.80 20.30 18.64
C PRO A 215 -1.87 21.69 17.97
N ILE A 216 -2.73 21.86 16.93
CA ILE A 216 -2.82 23.08 16.11
C ILE A 216 -3.05 24.32 16.96
N ALA A 217 -3.98 24.25 17.92
CA ALA A 217 -4.26 25.36 18.82
C ALA A 217 -3.03 25.77 19.65
N GLN A 218 -2.29 24.79 20.17
CA GLN A 218 -1.07 25.04 20.93
C GLN A 218 0.04 25.61 20.03
N LEU A 219 0.18 25.08 18.80
CA LEU A 219 1.15 25.55 17.82
C LEU A 219 0.88 27.02 17.47
N LEU A 220 -0.37 27.38 17.17
CA LEU A 220 -0.75 28.76 16.86
C LEU A 220 -0.63 29.71 18.05
N ASN A 221 -0.92 29.25 19.27
CA ASN A 221 -0.76 30.06 20.48
C ASN A 221 0.71 30.37 20.78
N ASN A 222 1.63 29.50 20.44
CA ASN A 222 3.07 29.71 20.66
C ASN A 222 3.74 30.62 19.62
N ILE A 223 3.14 30.83 18.46
CA ILE A 223 3.69 31.69 17.41
C ILE A 223 3.05 33.09 17.36
N ARG A 224 1.90 33.26 17.98
CA ARG A 224 1.28 34.56 18.24
C ARG A 224 1.97 35.26 19.42
#